data_aec152feacc27e2fb54c0ed83a80503b
#
_entry.id   aec152feacc27e2fb54c0ed83a80503b
#
_cell.length_a   1.000
_cell.length_b   1.000
_cell.length_c   1.000
_cell.angle_alpha   90.00
_cell.angle_beta   90.00
_cell.angle_gamma   90.00
#
_symmetry.space_group_name_H-M   'P 1'
#
loop_
_entity.id
_entity.type
_entity.pdbx_description
1 polymer ?
#
loop_
_entity_poly.entity_id
_entity_poly.type
_entity_poly.pdbx_seq_one_letter_code
_entity_poly.pdbx_strand_id
1 'polypeptide(L)'
;MVVAYKHEPFTDFSVEANKLAFEEGLKKVESYLGQDYPLIIGGEKITTEDKIVSVNPANKEELVGRVSKASRELAEKAMQVADETFQTWRKSKPEMRADILFRAAAIVRRRKHDSLLFL
;
A
#
# COMPACT_ATOMS: atom_id res chain seq x y z
N MET A 1 -6.21 -19.76 15.57
CA MET A 1 -6.08 -19.15 16.93
C MET A 1 -5.89 -17.65 16.73
N VAL A 2 -6.82 -16.83 17.22
CA VAL A 2 -6.71 -15.36 17.11
C VAL A 2 -5.70 -14.89 18.16
N VAL A 3 -4.61 -14.29 17.71
CA VAL A 3 -3.59 -13.72 18.60
C VAL A 3 -4.18 -12.44 19.21
N ALA A 4 -4.08 -12.28 20.53
CA ALA A 4 -4.55 -11.07 21.20
C ALA A 4 -3.83 -9.84 20.64
N TYR A 5 -4.57 -8.76 20.45
CA TYR A 5 -4.01 -7.50 19.98
C TYR A 5 -2.95 -6.97 20.97
N LYS A 6 -1.84 -6.53 20.42
CA LYS A 6 -0.80 -5.78 21.15
C LYS A 6 -0.38 -4.60 20.29
N HIS A 7 -0.12 -3.45 20.93
CA HIS A 7 0.51 -2.32 20.27
C HIS A 7 1.90 -2.70 19.73
N GLU A 8 2.24 -2.18 18.55
CA GLU A 8 3.62 -2.30 18.06
C GLU A 8 4.53 -1.47 18.97
N PRO A 9 5.64 -2.04 19.47
CA PRO A 9 6.60 -1.30 20.28
C PRO A 9 7.34 -0.28 19.41
N PHE A 10 7.77 0.83 20.02
CA PHE A 10 8.70 1.74 19.38
C PHE A 10 10.01 1.00 19.04
N THR A 11 10.58 1.34 17.90
CA THR A 11 11.86 0.78 17.48
C THR A 11 12.99 1.44 18.27
N ASP A 12 13.76 0.64 18.99
CA ASP A 12 14.94 1.12 19.70
C ASP A 12 16.13 1.20 18.72
N PHE A 13 16.47 2.43 18.30
CA PHE A 13 17.57 2.69 17.39
C PHE A 13 18.95 2.69 18.06
N SER A 14 19.05 2.50 19.39
CA SER A 14 20.33 2.21 20.06
C SER A 14 20.83 0.80 19.73
N VAL A 15 19.93 -0.08 19.28
CA VAL A 15 20.25 -1.42 18.78
C VAL A 15 20.71 -1.34 17.33
N GLU A 16 21.97 -1.64 17.06
CA GLU A 16 22.60 -1.51 15.73
C GLU A 16 21.84 -2.27 14.65
N ALA A 17 21.32 -3.48 14.94
CA ALA A 17 20.51 -4.23 13.99
C ALA A 17 19.24 -3.51 13.53
N ASN A 18 18.59 -2.76 14.43
CA ASN A 18 17.41 -1.98 14.10
C ASN A 18 17.75 -0.78 13.22
N LYS A 19 18.89 -0.13 13.48
CA LYS A 19 19.41 0.97 12.67
C LYS A 19 19.73 0.52 11.25
N LEU A 20 20.48 -0.58 11.11
CA LEU A 20 20.82 -1.15 9.82
C LEU A 20 19.57 -1.55 9.02
N ALA A 21 18.59 -2.20 9.65
CA ALA A 21 17.34 -2.57 9.00
C ALA A 21 16.55 -1.34 8.51
N PHE A 22 16.59 -0.23 9.24
CA PHE A 22 15.96 1.02 8.82
C PHE A 22 16.71 1.65 7.65
N GLU A 23 18.04 1.71 7.68
CA GLU A 23 18.87 2.23 6.58
C GLU A 23 18.71 1.42 5.30
N GLU A 24 18.59 0.10 5.40
CA GLU A 24 18.25 -0.77 4.26
C GLU A 24 16.86 -0.47 3.71
N GLY A 25 15.87 -0.24 4.60
CA GLY A 25 14.53 0.18 4.22
C GLY A 25 14.54 1.49 3.43
N LEU A 26 15.31 2.49 3.89
CA LEU A 26 15.49 3.78 3.18
C LEU A 26 16.03 3.58 1.77
N LYS A 27 17.13 2.84 1.61
CA LYS A 27 17.72 2.54 0.28
C LYS A 27 16.73 1.86 -0.65
N LYS A 28 15.92 0.97 -0.10
CA LYS A 28 14.89 0.28 -0.87
C LYS A 28 13.80 1.23 -1.35
N VAL A 29 13.36 2.16 -0.48
CA VAL A 29 12.36 3.18 -0.84
C VAL A 29 12.90 4.13 -1.90
N GLU A 30 14.17 4.56 -1.81
CA GLU A 30 14.81 5.36 -2.85
C GLU A 30 14.71 4.71 -4.23
N SER A 31 14.80 3.38 -4.31
CA SER A 31 14.65 2.65 -5.58
C SER A 31 13.22 2.68 -6.17
N TYR A 32 12.23 3.07 -5.37
CA TYR A 32 10.82 3.19 -5.80
C TYR A 32 10.43 4.63 -6.17
N LEU A 33 11.29 5.61 -5.92
CA LEU A 33 11.00 7.00 -6.27
C LEU A 33 10.88 7.18 -7.79
N GLY A 34 10.02 8.09 -8.19
CA GLY A 34 9.83 8.46 -9.59
C GLY A 34 9.05 7.47 -10.46
N GLN A 35 8.54 6.38 -9.87
CA GLN A 35 7.82 5.35 -10.63
C GLN A 35 6.38 5.77 -10.97
N ASP A 36 5.84 5.12 -12.01
CA ASP A 36 4.45 5.24 -12.42
C ASP A 36 3.60 4.14 -11.82
N TYR A 37 2.49 4.51 -11.21
CA TYR A 37 1.55 3.60 -10.55
C TYR A 37 0.23 3.56 -11.33
N PRO A 38 -0.19 2.38 -11.79
CA PRO A 38 -1.47 2.21 -12.47
C PRO A 38 -2.65 2.24 -11.50
N LEU A 39 -3.84 2.46 -12.02
CA LEU A 39 -5.09 2.09 -11.34
C LEU A 39 -5.22 0.57 -11.32
N ILE A 40 -5.87 0.04 -10.29
CA ILE A 40 -6.19 -1.39 -10.20
C ILE A 40 -7.71 -1.52 -10.06
N ILE A 41 -8.37 -2.04 -11.09
CA ILE A 41 -9.82 -2.23 -11.11
C ILE A 41 -10.09 -3.70 -11.51
N GLY A 42 -10.76 -4.44 -10.65
CA GLY A 42 -11.04 -5.86 -10.89
C GLY A 42 -9.80 -6.75 -11.07
N GLY A 43 -8.66 -6.35 -10.50
CA GLY A 43 -7.37 -7.02 -10.67
C GLY A 43 -6.58 -6.61 -11.91
N GLU A 44 -7.17 -5.81 -12.81
CA GLU A 44 -6.51 -5.27 -14.00
C GLU A 44 -5.72 -4.00 -13.66
N LYS A 45 -4.51 -3.88 -14.21
CA LYS A 45 -3.70 -2.66 -14.14
C LYS A 45 -4.02 -1.76 -15.32
N ILE A 46 -4.52 -0.57 -15.04
CA ILE A 46 -4.92 0.42 -16.04
C ILE A 46 -4.03 1.65 -15.92
N THR A 47 -3.32 1.97 -16.99
CA THR A 47 -2.50 3.18 -17.09
C THR A 47 -3.24 4.21 -17.93
N THR A 48 -3.29 5.47 -17.47
CA THR A 48 -3.87 6.61 -18.18
C THR A 48 -2.78 7.60 -18.57
N GLU A 49 -3.03 8.45 -19.56
CA GLU A 49 -2.10 9.52 -19.95
C GLU A 49 -2.03 10.59 -18.84
N ASP A 50 -3.18 11.00 -18.34
CA ASP A 50 -3.27 11.93 -17.21
C ASP A 50 -2.72 11.30 -15.92
N LYS A 51 -1.83 12.02 -15.23
CA LYS A 51 -1.20 11.58 -14.01
C LYS A 51 -1.40 12.58 -12.86
N ILE A 52 -1.52 12.05 -11.67
CA ILE A 52 -1.36 12.81 -10.44
C ILE A 52 0.10 12.69 -10.03
N VAL A 53 0.78 13.81 -9.97
CA VAL A 53 2.21 13.88 -9.62
C VAL A 53 2.35 14.14 -8.13
N SER A 54 3.10 13.29 -7.44
CA SER A 54 3.47 13.47 -6.03
C SER A 54 4.94 13.85 -5.93
N VAL A 55 5.24 14.96 -5.27
CA VAL A 55 6.60 15.45 -5.05
C VAL A 55 6.90 15.53 -3.57
N ASN A 56 8.17 15.48 -3.21
CA ASN A 56 8.61 15.68 -1.83
C ASN A 56 8.29 17.13 -1.38
N PRO A 57 7.50 17.33 -0.32
CA PRO A 57 7.16 18.68 0.15
C PRO A 57 8.38 19.50 0.63
N ALA A 58 9.46 18.84 1.06
CA ALA A 58 10.70 19.48 1.48
C ALA A 58 11.63 19.81 0.29
N ASN A 59 11.47 19.09 -0.84
CA ASN A 59 12.23 19.33 -2.07
C ASN A 59 11.34 19.07 -3.28
N LYS A 60 10.71 20.11 -3.81
CA LYS A 60 9.72 20.00 -4.90
C LYS A 60 10.30 19.51 -6.25
N GLU A 61 11.61 19.46 -6.39
CA GLU A 61 12.29 18.90 -7.55
C GLU A 61 12.37 17.35 -7.47
N GLU A 62 12.19 16.80 -6.27
CA GLU A 62 12.21 15.36 -6.05
C GLU A 62 10.85 14.74 -6.30
N LEU A 63 10.78 13.93 -7.35
CA LEU A 63 9.58 13.19 -7.73
C LEU A 63 9.42 11.94 -6.84
N VAL A 64 8.38 11.89 -6.03
CA VAL A 64 8.03 10.68 -5.25
C VAL A 64 7.42 9.61 -6.16
N GLY A 65 6.48 10.01 -7.02
CA GLY A 65 5.87 9.10 -7.99
C GLY A 65 4.74 9.74 -8.78
N ARG A 66 4.26 9.03 -9.78
CA ARG A 66 3.11 9.42 -10.60
C ARG A 66 2.04 8.35 -10.53
N VAL A 67 0.82 8.74 -10.24
CA VAL A 67 -0.34 7.84 -10.18
C VAL A 67 -1.26 8.13 -11.37
N SER A 68 -1.72 7.09 -12.05
CA SER A 68 -2.70 7.23 -13.12
C SER A 68 -3.98 7.86 -12.60
N LYS A 69 -4.43 8.96 -13.24
CA LYS A 69 -5.65 9.68 -12.87
C LYS A 69 -6.86 8.96 -13.45
N ALA A 70 -7.84 8.65 -12.61
CA ALA A 70 -9.08 8.04 -13.07
C ALA A 70 -9.96 9.06 -13.79
N SER A 71 -10.54 8.66 -14.94
CA SER A 71 -11.67 9.35 -15.54
C SER A 71 -12.97 8.98 -14.81
N ARG A 72 -14.07 9.67 -15.14
CA ARG A 72 -15.40 9.36 -14.64
C ARG A 72 -15.81 7.92 -15.01
N GLU A 73 -15.58 7.53 -16.25
CA GLU A 73 -15.90 6.19 -16.76
C GLU A 73 -15.13 5.09 -16.02
N LEU A 74 -13.86 5.34 -15.69
CA LEU A 74 -13.06 4.40 -14.89
C LEU A 74 -13.56 4.32 -13.44
N ALA A 75 -14.02 5.42 -12.87
CA ALA A 75 -14.64 5.42 -11.56
C ALA A 75 -15.97 4.64 -11.54
N GLU A 76 -16.81 4.85 -12.57
CA GLU A 76 -18.06 4.09 -12.77
C GLU A 76 -17.77 2.58 -12.96
N LYS A 77 -16.76 2.22 -13.78
CA LYS A 77 -16.30 0.83 -13.93
C LYS A 77 -15.86 0.22 -12.59
N ALA A 78 -15.13 0.98 -11.78
CA ALA A 78 -14.68 0.51 -10.48
C ALA A 78 -15.85 0.21 -9.53
N MET A 79 -16.87 1.08 -9.52
CA MET A 79 -18.09 0.88 -8.73
C MET A 79 -18.89 -0.34 -9.21
N GLN A 80 -19.03 -0.53 -10.53
CA GLN A 80 -19.70 -1.69 -11.09
C GLN A 80 -19.00 -3.00 -10.69
N VAL A 81 -17.66 -3.08 -10.86
CA VAL A 81 -16.87 -4.25 -10.48
C VAL A 81 -16.97 -4.53 -8.98
N ALA A 82 -17.01 -3.49 -8.15
CA ALA A 82 -17.19 -3.64 -6.71
C ALA A 82 -18.57 -4.22 -6.36
N ASP A 83 -19.63 -3.73 -7.01
CA ASP A 83 -21.00 -4.25 -6.78
C ASP A 83 -21.16 -5.70 -7.23
N GLU A 84 -20.67 -6.04 -8.41
CA GLU A 84 -20.65 -7.42 -8.92
C GLU A 84 -19.91 -8.35 -7.97
N THR A 85 -18.71 -7.95 -7.50
CA THR A 85 -17.91 -8.72 -6.54
C THR A 85 -18.62 -8.87 -5.21
N PHE A 86 -19.32 -7.85 -4.75
CA PHE A 86 -20.07 -7.88 -3.49
C PHE A 86 -21.14 -8.96 -3.45
N GLN A 87 -21.76 -9.33 -4.57
CA GLN A 87 -22.78 -10.38 -4.63
C GLN A 87 -22.28 -11.74 -4.12
N THR A 88 -20.99 -12.03 -4.33
CA THR A 88 -20.34 -13.24 -3.81
C THR A 88 -19.65 -12.97 -2.46
N TRP A 89 -18.95 -11.84 -2.33
CA TRP A 89 -18.19 -11.48 -1.15
C TRP A 89 -19.04 -11.40 0.11
N ARG A 90 -20.24 -10.82 0.04
CA ARG A 90 -21.17 -10.71 1.18
C ARG A 90 -21.57 -12.06 1.79
N LYS A 91 -21.49 -13.15 0.97
CA LYS A 91 -21.82 -14.52 1.39
C LYS A 91 -20.62 -15.28 1.94
N SER A 92 -19.42 -14.70 1.89
CA SER A 92 -18.22 -15.34 2.39
C SER A 92 -18.20 -15.41 3.91
N LYS A 93 -17.56 -16.46 4.44
CA LYS A 93 -17.47 -16.67 5.90
C LYS A 93 -16.69 -15.53 6.57
N PRO A 94 -17.14 -15.05 7.74
CA PRO A 94 -16.42 -14.01 8.49
C PRO A 94 -14.95 -14.35 8.75
N GLU A 95 -14.66 -15.63 9.04
CA GLU A 95 -13.31 -16.12 9.31
C GLU A 95 -12.39 -15.94 8.11
N MET A 96 -12.89 -16.19 6.89
CA MET A 96 -12.12 -16.01 5.65
C MET A 96 -11.75 -14.53 5.46
N ARG A 97 -12.68 -13.61 5.74
CA ARG A 97 -12.42 -12.17 5.65
C ARG A 97 -11.41 -11.71 6.70
N ALA A 98 -11.55 -12.23 7.93
CA ALA A 98 -10.62 -11.95 9.01
C ALA A 98 -9.19 -12.46 8.70
N ASP A 99 -9.08 -13.66 8.13
CA ASP A 99 -7.78 -14.23 7.72
C ASP A 99 -7.03 -13.38 6.72
N ILE A 100 -7.73 -12.74 5.77
CA ILE A 100 -7.11 -11.82 4.82
C ILE A 100 -6.48 -10.64 5.54
N LEU A 101 -7.20 -10.05 6.51
CA LEU A 101 -6.70 -8.92 7.30
C LEU A 101 -5.52 -9.33 8.20
N PHE A 102 -5.57 -10.52 8.81
CA PHE A 102 -4.44 -11.02 9.60
C PHE A 102 -3.18 -11.26 8.76
N ARG A 103 -3.34 -11.80 7.53
CA ARG A 103 -2.22 -11.95 6.60
C ARG A 103 -1.68 -10.58 6.15
N ALA A 104 -2.55 -9.63 5.87
CA ALA A 104 -2.14 -8.26 5.55
C ALA A 104 -1.34 -7.63 6.70
N ALA A 105 -1.82 -7.74 7.94
CA ALA A 105 -1.11 -7.25 9.12
C ALA A 105 0.27 -7.89 9.29
N ALA A 106 0.38 -9.21 9.05
CA ALA A 106 1.67 -9.91 9.10
C ALA A 106 2.65 -9.40 8.03
N ILE A 107 2.17 -9.10 6.82
CA ILE A 107 2.98 -8.53 5.74
C ILE A 107 3.44 -7.12 6.10
N VAL A 108 2.55 -6.27 6.61
CA VAL A 108 2.89 -4.89 7.03
C VAL A 108 3.95 -4.91 8.13
N ARG A 109 3.82 -5.76 9.16
CA ARG A 109 4.84 -5.90 10.20
C ARG A 109 6.21 -6.31 9.65
N ARG A 110 6.22 -7.27 8.74
CA ARG A 110 7.47 -7.73 8.10
C ARG A 110 8.13 -6.64 7.26
N ARG A 111 7.30 -5.75 6.68
CA ARG A 111 7.74 -4.63 5.84
C ARG A 111 7.71 -3.30 6.58
N LYS A 112 7.83 -3.33 7.91
CA LYS A 112 7.68 -2.15 8.78
C LYS A 112 8.52 -0.96 8.30
N HIS A 113 9.79 -1.18 7.99
CA HIS A 113 10.70 -0.10 7.58
C HIS A 113 10.45 0.39 6.15
N ASP A 114 9.97 -0.46 5.25
CA ASP A 114 9.59 -0.06 3.89
C ASP A 114 8.26 0.72 3.89
N SER A 115 7.30 0.33 4.73
CA SER A 115 5.93 0.84 4.70
C SER A 115 5.77 2.20 5.36
N LEU A 116 6.56 2.51 6.40
CA LEU A 116 6.51 3.77 7.14
C LEU A 116 6.98 4.99 6.33
N LEU A 117 7.69 4.76 5.23
CA LEU A 117 8.24 5.82 4.39
C LEU A 117 7.28 6.27 3.27
N PHE A 118 6.14 5.57 3.11
CA PHE A 118 5.06 5.94 2.19
C PHE A 118 3.86 6.60 2.87
N LEU A 119 3.94 6.85 4.16
CA LEU A 119 2.93 7.56 4.96
C LEU A 119 3.36 8.98 5.24
#